data_d56fd42173b43b51482c02d64c21b47d
#
_entry.id   d56fd42173b43b51482c02d64c21b47d
#
_cell.length_a   1.000
_cell.length_b   1.000
_cell.length_c   1.000
_cell.angle_alpha   90.00
_cell.angle_beta   90.00
_cell.angle_gamma   90.00
#
_symmetry.space_group_name_H-M   'P 1'
#
loop_
_entity.id
_entity.type
_entity.pdbx_description
1 polymer ?
#
loop_
_entity_poly.entity_id
_entity_poly.type
_entity_poly.pdbx_seq_one_letter_code
_entity_poly.pdbx_strand_id
1 'polypeptide(L)'
;MSSTYGENLHLTIFGQSHSPAIGVTVEGIPAGEKVDLDELQRFLNRRAPGKNVWSTPRKEADAPEILSGLVNGYTCGAPLTAIIRNTNTRSQDYANLAVTPRPGHADYTAEVKYGGYQDRAGGGHFSGRLTAPLCIAGGICLPILAREGITVVSRIASIAGITDEGELTGSLAGKEFPVVSDARGEEMREAIAQAREAGDSVGGVIECAIFGAPAGLGDPMFGGMENRIASAVFGIPALRIGVPFSSSAGLESHF
;
A
#
# COMPACT_ATOMS: atom_id res chain seq x y z
N MET A 1 -2.65 20.46 -4.31
CA MET A 1 -2.50 19.00 -4.48
C MET A 1 -2.81 18.38 -3.14
N SER A 2 -3.58 17.29 -3.09
CA SER A 2 -3.88 16.66 -1.82
C SER A 2 -3.28 15.25 -1.82
N SER A 3 -2.31 15.03 -0.94
CA SER A 3 -1.87 13.70 -0.52
C SER A 3 -2.47 13.35 0.83
N THR A 4 -3.63 13.93 1.10
CA THR A 4 -4.43 13.75 2.31
C THR A 4 -5.68 12.94 1.96
N TYR A 5 -6.00 11.96 2.79
CA TYR A 5 -7.17 11.10 2.66
C TYR A 5 -7.85 10.93 4.01
N GLY A 6 -9.17 10.76 4.00
CA GLY A 6 -10.00 10.50 5.16
C GLY A 6 -10.78 11.69 5.68
N GLU A 7 -11.70 11.44 6.59
CA GLU A 7 -12.57 12.43 7.21
C GLU A 7 -12.35 12.49 8.72
N ASN A 8 -12.74 11.43 9.46
CA ASN A 8 -12.52 11.33 10.90
C ASN A 8 -11.09 10.87 11.23
N LEU A 9 -10.58 9.92 10.46
CA LEU A 9 -9.18 9.55 10.43
C LEU A 9 -8.56 10.21 9.21
N HIS A 10 -7.68 11.19 9.42
CA HIS A 10 -6.95 11.85 8.34
C HIS A 10 -5.54 11.29 8.23
N LEU A 11 -5.12 10.96 7.03
CA LEU A 11 -3.72 10.68 6.76
C LEU A 11 -3.18 11.65 5.70
N THR A 12 -1.97 12.14 5.91
CA THR A 12 -1.23 12.94 4.94
C THR A 12 0.09 12.28 4.65
N ILE A 13 0.31 11.91 3.38
CA ILE A 13 1.58 11.34 2.92
C ILE A 13 2.45 12.47 2.37
N PHE A 14 3.72 12.50 2.75
CA PHE A 14 4.67 13.53 2.33
C PHE A 14 6.04 12.95 1.97
N GLY A 15 6.88 13.80 1.36
CA GLY A 15 8.19 13.43 0.86
C GLY A 15 8.19 13.00 -0.60
N GLN A 16 9.36 12.68 -1.12
CA GLN A 16 9.60 12.22 -2.48
C GLN A 16 10.55 11.01 -2.46
N SER A 17 10.58 10.25 -3.55
CA SER A 17 11.37 9.02 -3.66
C SER A 17 12.86 9.23 -3.31
N HIS A 18 13.41 10.39 -3.62
CA HIS A 18 14.83 10.74 -3.45
C HIS A 18 15.05 11.91 -2.49
N SER A 19 14.01 12.42 -1.81
CA SER A 19 14.16 13.36 -0.70
C SER A 19 14.80 12.66 0.52
N PRO A 20 15.25 13.41 1.53
CA PRO A 20 15.88 12.83 2.74
C PRO A 20 15.01 11.80 3.45
N ALA A 21 13.70 11.96 3.39
CA ALA A 21 12.73 11.04 3.99
C ALA A 21 11.39 11.09 3.25
N ILE A 22 10.62 10.02 3.43
CA ILE A 22 9.19 9.95 3.14
C ILE A 22 8.46 9.71 4.45
N GLY A 23 7.19 10.12 4.56
CA GLY A 23 6.49 9.95 5.83
C GLY A 23 4.99 10.07 5.70
N VAL A 24 4.33 9.81 6.82
CA VAL A 24 2.90 9.96 7.02
C VAL A 24 2.63 10.69 8.33
N THR A 25 1.63 11.56 8.32
CA THR A 25 0.97 12.05 9.51
C THR A 25 -0.44 11.48 9.55
N VAL A 26 -0.84 10.89 10.67
CA VAL A 26 -2.17 10.34 10.90
C VAL A 26 -2.81 11.09 12.06
N GLU A 27 -3.97 11.67 11.82
CA GLU A 27 -4.79 12.37 12.81
C GLU A 27 -6.08 11.60 13.06
N GLY A 28 -6.65 11.70 14.25
CA GLY A 28 -7.92 11.06 14.61
C GLY A 28 -7.78 9.65 15.17
N ILE A 29 -6.55 9.14 15.38
CA ILE A 29 -6.38 7.89 16.14
C ILE A 29 -6.74 8.17 17.61
N PRO A 30 -7.62 7.36 18.24
CA PRO A 30 -7.96 7.51 19.66
C PRO A 30 -6.70 7.47 20.55
N ALA A 31 -6.69 8.24 21.62
CA ALA A 31 -5.63 8.15 22.63
C ALA A 31 -5.72 6.83 23.40
N GLY A 32 -4.57 6.28 23.80
CA GLY A 32 -4.47 5.03 24.57
C GLY A 32 -4.37 3.76 23.75
N GLU A 33 -4.29 3.88 22.41
CA GLU A 33 -4.05 2.74 21.53
C GLU A 33 -2.58 2.29 21.61
N LYS A 34 -2.36 1.01 21.93
CA LYS A 34 -1.00 0.45 21.96
C LYS A 34 -0.46 0.29 20.55
N VAL A 35 0.73 0.80 20.33
CA VAL A 35 1.50 0.61 19.08
C VAL A 35 2.75 -0.22 19.39
N ASP A 36 2.78 -1.44 18.85
CA ASP A 36 3.96 -2.32 18.91
C ASP A 36 4.84 -2.03 17.68
N LEU A 37 5.99 -1.40 17.93
CA LEU A 37 6.90 -1.01 16.85
C LEU A 37 7.60 -2.22 16.20
N ASP A 38 7.79 -3.32 16.93
CA ASP A 38 8.35 -4.54 16.37
C ASP A 38 7.34 -5.24 15.45
N GLU A 39 6.06 -5.24 15.83
CA GLU A 39 4.98 -5.73 14.96
C GLU A 39 4.85 -4.86 13.72
N LEU A 40 4.86 -3.54 13.88
CA LEU A 40 4.86 -2.59 12.76
C LEU A 40 6.04 -2.84 11.81
N GLN A 41 7.25 -3.03 12.35
CA GLN A 41 8.42 -3.33 11.53
C GLN A 41 8.28 -4.67 10.79
N ARG A 42 7.74 -5.72 11.44
CA ARG A 42 7.46 -7.01 10.77
C ARG A 42 6.45 -6.82 9.63
N PHE A 43 5.42 -6.02 9.83
CA PHE A 43 4.45 -5.69 8.78
C PHE A 43 5.11 -4.94 7.61
N LEU A 44 5.91 -3.91 7.87
CA LEU A 44 6.64 -3.14 6.87
C LEU A 44 7.67 -4.01 6.12
N ASN A 45 8.26 -4.97 6.78
CA ASN A 45 9.20 -5.92 6.19
C ASN A 45 8.58 -6.76 5.06
N ARG A 46 7.28 -6.99 5.04
CA ARG A 46 6.59 -7.68 3.93
C ARG A 46 6.59 -6.84 2.66
N ARG A 47 6.53 -5.52 2.81
CA ARG A 47 6.56 -4.56 1.70
C ARG A 47 7.97 -4.19 1.29
N ALA A 48 8.95 -4.20 2.20
CA ALA A 48 10.29 -3.69 1.97
C ALA A 48 10.95 -4.33 0.73
N PRO A 49 11.53 -3.51 -0.18
CA PRO A 49 12.08 -3.99 -1.44
C PRO A 49 13.41 -4.74 -1.26
N GLY A 50 13.81 -5.51 -2.29
CA GLY A 50 15.14 -6.13 -2.37
C GLY A 50 15.29 -7.43 -1.58
N LYS A 51 14.21 -8.07 -1.15
CA LYS A 51 14.24 -9.32 -0.38
C LYS A 51 14.16 -10.58 -1.24
N ASN A 52 13.61 -10.48 -2.43
CA ASN A 52 13.40 -11.62 -3.33
C ASN A 52 13.63 -11.25 -4.80
N VAL A 53 13.71 -12.25 -5.67
CA VAL A 53 14.05 -12.08 -7.09
C VAL A 53 12.97 -11.37 -7.90
N TRP A 54 11.72 -11.36 -7.44
CA TRP A 54 10.60 -10.67 -8.08
C TRP A 54 10.39 -9.24 -7.60
N SER A 55 11.20 -8.77 -6.65
CA SER A 55 11.16 -7.38 -6.20
C SER A 55 12.21 -6.51 -6.90
N THR A 56 12.06 -5.18 -6.77
CA THR A 56 13.07 -4.24 -7.25
C THR A 56 14.42 -4.48 -6.59
N PRO A 57 15.56 -4.21 -7.27
CA PRO A 57 16.91 -4.37 -6.71
C PRO A 57 17.24 -3.34 -5.62
N ARG A 58 16.43 -2.28 -5.47
CA ARG A 58 16.60 -1.29 -4.40
C ARG A 58 16.47 -1.97 -3.04
N LYS A 59 17.39 -1.68 -2.12
CA LYS A 59 17.36 -2.21 -0.76
C LYS A 59 17.12 -1.06 0.22
N GLU A 60 16.01 -1.15 0.94
CA GLU A 60 15.62 -0.20 1.99
C GLU A 60 15.08 -0.98 3.17
N ALA A 61 15.48 -0.61 4.37
CA ALA A 61 15.01 -1.28 5.59
C ALA A 61 13.55 -0.94 5.92
N ASP A 62 13.02 0.15 5.37
CA ASP A 62 11.70 0.71 5.68
C ASP A 62 11.45 0.85 7.20
N ALA A 63 12.51 1.15 7.96
CA ALA A 63 12.43 1.33 9.40
C ALA A 63 11.70 2.65 9.73
N PRO A 64 10.58 2.59 10.45
CA PRO A 64 9.83 3.79 10.80
C PRO A 64 10.47 4.49 11.99
N GLU A 65 10.63 5.81 11.88
CA GLU A 65 11.03 6.72 12.95
C GLU A 65 9.81 7.53 13.37
N ILE A 66 9.32 7.31 14.59
CA ILE A 66 8.15 8.03 15.11
C ILE A 66 8.61 9.38 15.67
N LEU A 67 8.04 10.46 15.14
CA LEU A 67 8.40 11.82 15.52
C LEU A 67 7.41 12.44 16.49
N SER A 68 6.15 11.99 16.48
CA SER A 68 5.07 12.55 17.29
C SER A 68 3.95 11.52 17.46
N GLY A 69 3.07 11.76 18.45
CA GLY A 69 1.82 11.02 18.62
C GLY A 69 1.91 9.79 19.52
N LEU A 70 3.11 9.40 19.98
CA LEU A 70 3.29 8.28 20.92
C LEU A 70 3.94 8.73 22.23
N VAL A 71 3.44 8.19 23.35
CA VAL A 71 4.02 8.29 24.69
C VAL A 71 4.05 6.90 25.30
N ASN A 72 5.24 6.41 25.65
CA ASN A 72 5.44 5.08 26.23
C ASN A 72 4.81 3.93 25.42
N GLY A 73 4.82 4.04 24.08
CA GLY A 73 4.23 3.03 23.18
C GLY A 73 2.72 3.12 22.99
N TYR A 74 2.08 4.19 23.49
CA TYR A 74 0.65 4.43 23.33
C TYR A 74 0.39 5.73 22.58
N THR A 75 -0.67 5.76 21.77
CA THR A 75 -1.13 7.00 21.14
C THR A 75 -1.58 8.00 22.22
N CYS A 76 -1.27 9.27 22.01
CA CYS A 76 -1.55 10.31 23.00
C CYS A 76 -2.60 11.36 22.53
N GLY A 77 -3.26 11.09 21.39
CA GLY A 77 -4.24 12.00 20.80
C GLY A 77 -3.63 13.14 19.97
N ALA A 78 -2.31 13.37 20.05
CA ALA A 78 -1.62 14.27 19.11
C ALA A 78 -1.48 13.60 17.74
N PRO A 79 -1.29 14.38 16.64
CA PRO A 79 -1.01 13.82 15.32
C PRO A 79 0.16 12.84 15.40
N LEU A 80 -0.08 11.60 14.95
CA LEU A 80 0.97 10.59 14.88
C LEU A 80 1.75 10.79 13.58
N THR A 81 3.01 11.16 13.70
CA THR A 81 3.89 11.39 12.56
C THR A 81 5.05 10.42 12.57
N ALA A 82 5.23 9.73 11.45
CA ALA A 82 6.32 8.80 11.24
C ALA A 82 7.01 9.03 9.90
N ILE A 83 8.32 8.83 9.87
CA ILE A 83 9.13 8.93 8.66
C ILE A 83 9.92 7.65 8.42
N ILE A 84 10.29 7.45 7.17
CA ILE A 84 11.30 6.47 6.74
C ILE A 84 12.40 7.25 6.04
N ARG A 85 13.64 7.12 6.49
CA ARG A 85 14.81 7.72 5.86
C ARG A 85 15.11 7.03 4.53
N ASN A 86 15.32 7.81 3.47
CA ASN A 86 15.80 7.29 2.20
C ASN A 86 17.33 7.16 2.26
N THR A 87 17.84 5.95 2.17
CA THR A 87 19.28 5.67 2.29
C THR A 87 19.93 5.27 0.98
N ASN A 88 19.14 4.76 0.03
CA ASN A 88 19.62 4.28 -1.27
C ASN A 88 19.05 5.14 -2.42
N THR A 89 19.57 6.38 -2.55
CA THR A 89 19.15 7.33 -3.57
C THR A 89 20.25 7.51 -4.63
N ARG A 90 19.93 7.25 -5.91
CA ARG A 90 20.82 7.43 -7.07
C ARG A 90 20.18 8.44 -8.02
N SER A 91 20.23 9.72 -7.66
CA SER A 91 19.55 10.79 -8.40
C SER A 91 20.12 11.00 -9.83
N GLN A 92 21.35 10.60 -10.08
CA GLN A 92 22.00 10.75 -11.39
C GLN A 92 21.38 9.86 -12.48
N ASP A 93 20.75 8.74 -12.11
CA ASP A 93 20.13 7.78 -13.05
C ASP A 93 18.87 8.35 -13.74
N TYR A 94 18.39 9.53 -13.32
CA TYR A 94 17.13 10.12 -13.78
C TYR A 94 17.28 11.44 -14.56
N ALA A 95 18.51 11.83 -14.91
CA ALA A 95 18.77 13.10 -15.59
C ALA A 95 18.09 13.22 -16.96
N ASN A 96 17.93 12.09 -17.68
CA ASN A 96 17.28 12.02 -18.98
C ASN A 96 15.75 12.19 -18.91
N LEU A 97 15.12 11.96 -17.76
CA LEU A 97 13.67 12.10 -17.59
C LEU A 97 13.18 13.55 -17.69
N ALA A 98 14.10 14.50 -17.58
CA ALA A 98 13.81 15.90 -17.83
C ALA A 98 13.39 16.19 -19.29
N VAL A 99 13.85 15.35 -20.23
CA VAL A 99 13.65 15.52 -21.68
C VAL A 99 12.75 14.43 -22.25
N THR A 100 12.81 13.20 -21.70
CA THR A 100 12.06 12.05 -22.21
C THR A 100 11.22 11.44 -21.09
N PRO A 101 9.94 11.81 -20.98
CA PRO A 101 9.02 11.24 -20.00
C PRO A 101 8.81 9.74 -20.25
N ARG A 102 8.72 8.95 -19.18
CA ARG A 102 8.46 7.51 -19.27
C ARG A 102 6.99 7.25 -19.66
N PRO A 103 6.71 6.38 -20.64
CA PRO A 103 5.36 5.91 -20.92
C PRO A 103 4.73 5.24 -19.68
N GLY A 104 3.44 5.50 -19.43
CA GLY A 104 2.74 4.89 -18.31
C GLY A 104 3.08 5.41 -16.91
N HIS A 105 3.98 6.39 -16.80
CA HIS A 105 4.31 7.10 -15.56
C HIS A 105 3.76 8.53 -15.56
N ALA A 106 3.78 9.20 -14.40
CA ALA A 106 3.25 10.55 -14.25
C ALA A 106 4.25 11.66 -14.68
N ASP A 107 5.39 11.34 -15.29
CA ASP A 107 6.46 12.29 -15.61
C ASP A 107 5.95 13.47 -16.44
N TYR A 108 5.24 13.19 -17.55
CA TYR A 108 4.69 14.23 -18.44
C TYR A 108 3.57 15.03 -17.77
N THR A 109 2.63 14.36 -17.13
CA THR A 109 1.50 15.04 -16.48
C THR A 109 1.94 15.86 -15.29
N ALA A 110 2.99 15.45 -14.58
CA ALA A 110 3.62 16.22 -13.52
C ALA A 110 4.33 17.47 -14.07
N GLU A 111 5.05 17.33 -15.19
CA GLU A 111 5.69 18.46 -15.87
C GLU A 111 4.67 19.55 -16.22
N VAL A 112 3.56 19.16 -16.87
CA VAL A 112 2.50 20.10 -17.25
C VAL A 112 1.83 20.71 -16.01
N LYS A 113 1.54 19.89 -15.00
CA LYS A 113 0.81 20.33 -13.79
C LYS A 113 1.63 21.31 -12.95
N TYR A 114 2.93 21.06 -12.81
CA TYR A 114 3.80 21.84 -11.92
C TYR A 114 4.76 22.79 -12.64
N GLY A 115 4.60 22.94 -13.96
CA GLY A 115 5.40 23.87 -14.75
C GLY A 115 6.90 23.61 -14.68
N GLY A 116 7.30 22.33 -14.54
CA GLY A 116 8.70 21.93 -14.48
C GLY A 116 9.34 21.93 -13.08
N TYR A 117 8.59 22.30 -12.04
CA TYR A 117 9.12 22.38 -10.65
C TYR A 117 8.91 21.08 -9.84
N GLN A 118 8.39 20.02 -10.44
CA GLN A 118 8.29 18.73 -9.76
C GLN A 118 9.68 18.10 -9.55
N ASP A 119 9.82 17.31 -8.49
CA ASP A 119 10.98 16.44 -8.32
C ASP A 119 10.88 15.26 -9.31
N ARG A 120 11.83 15.18 -10.24
CA ARG A 120 11.89 14.12 -11.26
C ARG A 120 12.63 12.87 -10.79
N ALA A 121 13.43 12.98 -9.73
CA ALA A 121 14.28 11.90 -9.26
C ALA A 121 13.43 10.72 -8.76
N GLY A 122 13.56 9.56 -9.40
CA GLY A 122 12.82 8.35 -9.06
C GLY A 122 11.30 8.47 -9.14
N GLY A 123 10.78 9.48 -9.89
CA GLY A 123 9.36 9.78 -9.99
C GLY A 123 8.82 10.65 -8.86
N GLY A 124 9.69 11.17 -7.99
CA GLY A 124 9.35 12.14 -6.96
C GLY A 124 8.23 11.65 -6.04
N HIS A 125 7.19 12.48 -5.90
CA HIS A 125 6.00 12.18 -5.09
C HIS A 125 5.02 11.20 -5.77
N PHE A 126 5.19 10.89 -7.08
CA PHE A 126 4.40 9.90 -7.82
C PHE A 126 4.99 8.49 -7.76
N SER A 127 6.09 8.32 -7.06
CA SER A 127 6.78 7.05 -6.94
C SER A 127 5.98 6.03 -6.12
N GLY A 128 6.01 4.76 -6.51
CA GLY A 128 5.52 3.64 -5.70
C GLY A 128 6.19 3.52 -4.31
N ARG A 129 7.33 4.21 -4.11
CA ARG A 129 7.98 4.33 -2.81
C ARG A 129 7.05 4.92 -1.73
N LEU A 130 6.13 5.80 -2.13
CA LEU A 130 5.18 6.47 -1.23
C LEU A 130 4.10 5.53 -0.65
N THR A 131 4.06 4.28 -1.08
CA THR A 131 3.25 3.24 -0.42
C THR A 131 3.83 2.81 0.94
N ALA A 132 5.13 3.03 1.21
CA ALA A 132 5.71 2.69 2.50
C ALA A 132 5.12 3.51 3.67
N PRO A 133 4.99 4.85 3.59
CA PRO A 133 4.24 5.63 4.57
C PRO A 133 2.77 5.19 4.72
N LEU A 134 2.10 4.83 3.62
CA LEU A 134 0.74 4.30 3.69
C LEU A 134 0.68 2.99 4.49
N CYS A 135 1.67 2.12 4.32
CA CYS A 135 1.81 0.90 5.13
C CYS A 135 2.09 1.17 6.60
N ILE A 136 2.75 2.28 6.97
CA ILE A 136 2.88 2.67 8.39
C ILE A 136 1.50 2.93 8.98
N ALA A 137 0.69 3.75 8.33
CA ALA A 137 -0.68 4.06 8.78
C ALA A 137 -1.52 2.77 8.88
N GLY A 138 -1.50 1.92 7.85
CA GLY A 138 -2.20 0.64 7.87
C GLY A 138 -1.75 -0.30 8.98
N GLY A 139 -0.43 -0.44 9.19
CA GLY A 139 0.13 -1.30 10.23
C GLY A 139 -0.21 -0.85 11.65
N ILE A 140 -0.44 0.45 11.86
CA ILE A 140 -0.92 0.98 13.14
C ILE A 140 -2.44 0.74 13.30
N CYS A 141 -3.23 0.87 12.22
CA CYS A 141 -4.68 0.72 12.29
C CYS A 141 -5.14 -0.76 12.35
N LEU A 142 -4.41 -1.69 11.74
CA LEU A 142 -4.80 -3.11 11.70
C LEU A 142 -4.99 -3.73 13.09
N PRO A 143 -4.09 -3.55 14.10
CA PRO A 143 -4.32 -4.06 15.44
C PRO A 143 -5.51 -3.40 16.15
N ILE A 144 -5.83 -2.15 15.83
CA ILE A 144 -7.02 -1.46 16.36
C ILE A 144 -8.29 -2.13 15.84
N LEU A 145 -8.38 -2.35 14.52
CA LEU A 145 -9.48 -3.05 13.89
C LEU A 145 -9.63 -4.49 14.41
N ALA A 146 -8.51 -5.19 14.61
CA ALA A 146 -8.54 -6.57 15.12
C ALA A 146 -9.15 -6.67 16.52
N ARG A 147 -8.95 -5.67 17.39
CA ARG A 147 -9.61 -5.62 18.71
C ARG A 147 -11.12 -5.41 18.62
N GLU A 148 -11.58 -4.77 17.57
CA GLU A 148 -13.01 -4.63 17.24
C GLU A 148 -13.57 -5.84 16.48
N GLY A 149 -12.80 -6.92 16.34
CA GLY A 149 -13.20 -8.12 15.62
C GLY A 149 -13.14 -8.02 14.10
N ILE A 150 -12.56 -6.93 13.56
CA ILE A 150 -12.45 -6.71 12.13
C ILE A 150 -11.07 -7.16 11.65
N THR A 151 -11.03 -8.05 10.66
CA THR A 151 -9.78 -8.55 10.09
C THR A 151 -9.70 -8.26 8.60
N VAL A 152 -8.57 -7.73 8.15
CA VAL A 152 -8.29 -7.47 6.74
C VAL A 152 -7.22 -8.45 6.26
N VAL A 153 -7.52 -9.19 5.21
CA VAL A 153 -6.61 -10.17 4.61
C VAL A 153 -6.49 -9.95 3.11
N SER A 154 -5.40 -10.41 2.52
CA SER A 154 -5.18 -10.27 1.08
C SER A 154 -4.39 -11.45 0.53
N ARG A 155 -4.60 -11.73 -0.77
CA ARG A 155 -3.81 -12.69 -1.55
C ARG A 155 -3.49 -12.16 -2.95
N ILE A 156 -2.53 -12.81 -3.58
CA ILE A 156 -2.36 -12.76 -5.03
C ILE A 156 -3.43 -13.66 -5.63
N ALA A 157 -4.42 -13.10 -6.31
CA ALA A 157 -5.49 -13.87 -6.95
C ALA A 157 -5.07 -14.38 -8.33
N SER A 158 -4.26 -13.63 -9.08
CA SER A 158 -3.67 -14.12 -10.32
C SER A 158 -2.42 -13.34 -10.71
N ILE A 159 -1.53 -13.98 -11.48
CA ILE A 159 -0.41 -13.34 -12.17
C ILE A 159 -0.29 -13.97 -13.57
N ALA A 160 -0.09 -13.16 -14.60
CA ALA A 160 0.08 -13.62 -16.00
C ALA A 160 -1.05 -14.53 -16.50
N GLY A 161 -2.28 -14.36 -16.01
CA GLY A 161 -3.42 -15.23 -16.33
C GLY A 161 -3.47 -16.55 -15.54
N ILE A 162 -2.46 -16.87 -14.74
CA ILE A 162 -2.46 -18.00 -13.82
C ILE A 162 -3.25 -17.59 -12.58
N THR A 163 -4.37 -18.28 -12.32
CA THR A 163 -5.26 -17.97 -11.20
C THR A 163 -4.94 -18.86 -9.99
N ASP A 164 -4.89 -18.25 -8.80
CA ASP A 164 -4.79 -18.96 -7.53
C ASP A 164 -6.07 -19.75 -7.25
N GLU A 165 -5.94 -20.93 -6.66
CA GLU A 165 -7.06 -21.83 -6.35
C GLU A 165 -7.37 -21.82 -4.86
N GLY A 166 -8.66 -21.94 -4.53
CA GLY A 166 -9.15 -21.95 -3.18
C GLY A 166 -9.74 -20.60 -2.73
N GLU A 167 -10.32 -20.59 -1.55
CA GLU A 167 -10.97 -19.44 -0.96
C GLU A 167 -10.03 -18.69 0.00
N LEU A 168 -10.13 -17.37 0.02
CA LEU A 168 -9.41 -16.52 0.98
C LEU A 168 -10.18 -16.50 2.31
N THR A 169 -9.92 -17.47 3.18
CA THR A 169 -10.61 -17.65 4.47
C THR A 169 -9.83 -17.12 5.66
N GLY A 170 -8.57 -16.73 5.47
CA GLY A 170 -7.71 -16.28 6.56
C GLY A 170 -6.43 -15.59 6.09
N SER A 171 -5.61 -15.23 7.06
CA SER A 171 -4.38 -14.47 6.80
C SER A 171 -3.31 -15.33 6.14
N LEU A 172 -2.79 -14.85 5.02
CA LEU A 172 -1.61 -15.38 4.33
C LEU A 172 -0.33 -14.58 4.65
N ALA A 173 -0.36 -13.74 5.68
CA ALA A 173 0.73 -12.84 6.05
C ALA A 173 2.05 -13.56 6.39
N GLY A 174 1.99 -14.83 6.75
CA GLY A 174 3.18 -15.66 7.01
C GLY A 174 3.84 -16.23 5.76
N LYS A 175 3.18 -16.14 4.59
CA LYS A 175 3.75 -16.61 3.33
C LYS A 175 4.57 -15.51 2.66
N GLU A 176 5.74 -15.85 2.13
CA GLU A 176 6.55 -14.92 1.34
C GLU A 176 5.84 -14.54 0.04
N PHE A 177 5.15 -15.50 -0.57
CA PHE A 177 4.31 -15.31 -1.74
C PHE A 177 2.86 -15.63 -1.36
N PRO A 178 2.01 -14.63 -1.11
CA PRO A 178 0.72 -14.81 -0.45
C PRO A 178 -0.36 -15.34 -1.41
N VAL A 179 -0.31 -16.63 -1.70
CA VAL A 179 -1.32 -17.42 -2.44
C VAL A 179 -1.89 -18.51 -1.55
N VAL A 180 -3.09 -18.98 -1.84
CA VAL A 180 -3.71 -20.14 -1.16
C VAL A 180 -3.02 -21.42 -1.60
N SER A 181 -2.90 -21.64 -2.91
CA SER A 181 -2.24 -22.80 -3.53
C SER A 181 -0.75 -22.52 -3.78
N ASP A 182 0.13 -23.22 -3.06
CA ASP A 182 1.58 -23.08 -3.27
C ASP A 182 2.02 -23.56 -4.66
N ALA A 183 1.33 -24.55 -5.24
CA ALA A 183 1.60 -25.00 -6.60
C ALA A 183 1.33 -23.91 -7.63
N ARG A 184 0.19 -23.19 -7.51
CA ARG A 184 -0.12 -22.05 -8.37
C ARG A 184 0.84 -20.89 -8.14
N GLY A 185 1.27 -20.70 -6.90
CA GLY A 185 2.30 -19.72 -6.56
C GLY A 185 3.64 -19.98 -7.25
N GLU A 186 4.01 -21.25 -7.43
CA GLU A 186 5.22 -21.62 -8.16
C GLU A 186 5.11 -21.28 -9.65
N GLU A 187 4.00 -21.67 -10.29
CA GLU A 187 3.72 -21.32 -11.69
C GLU A 187 3.75 -19.80 -11.92
N MET A 188 3.18 -19.00 -10.99
CA MET A 188 3.21 -17.54 -11.04
C MET A 188 4.63 -16.98 -10.93
N ARG A 189 5.46 -17.54 -10.03
CA ARG A 189 6.87 -17.13 -9.89
C ARG A 189 7.67 -17.44 -11.15
N GLU A 190 7.41 -18.57 -11.77
CA GLU A 190 8.03 -18.96 -13.05
C GLU A 190 7.67 -17.97 -14.16
N ALA A 191 6.40 -17.58 -14.29
CA ALA A 191 5.94 -16.58 -15.25
C ALA A 191 6.60 -15.20 -15.04
N ILE A 192 6.78 -14.77 -13.78
CA ILE A 192 7.53 -13.54 -13.45
C ILE A 192 8.99 -13.65 -13.88
N ALA A 193 9.64 -14.80 -13.64
CA ALA A 193 11.03 -15.03 -14.01
C ALA A 193 11.22 -14.97 -15.53
N GLN A 194 10.34 -15.63 -16.29
CA GLN A 194 10.37 -15.63 -17.76
C GLN A 194 10.19 -14.21 -18.33
N ALA A 195 9.23 -13.43 -17.81
CA ALA A 195 9.04 -12.05 -18.23
C ALA A 195 10.28 -11.19 -17.95
N ARG A 196 10.89 -11.36 -16.79
CA ARG A 196 12.12 -10.66 -16.42
C ARG A 196 13.29 -11.00 -17.35
N GLU A 197 13.47 -12.25 -17.71
CA GLU A 197 14.51 -12.70 -18.68
C GLU A 197 14.28 -12.09 -20.07
N ALA A 198 13.01 -11.93 -20.46
CA ALA A 198 12.63 -11.27 -21.70
C ALA A 198 12.74 -9.73 -21.64
N GLY A 199 13.11 -9.14 -20.49
CA GLY A 199 13.13 -7.69 -20.28
C GLY A 199 11.74 -7.06 -20.25
N ASP A 200 10.72 -7.84 -19.92
CA ASP A 200 9.31 -7.47 -19.88
C ASP A 200 8.74 -7.58 -18.45
N SER A 201 7.44 -7.36 -18.29
CA SER A 201 6.71 -7.46 -17.03
C SER A 201 5.35 -8.11 -17.23
N VAL A 202 4.84 -8.73 -16.17
CA VAL A 202 3.49 -9.30 -16.13
C VAL A 202 2.61 -8.56 -15.13
N GLY A 203 1.32 -8.49 -15.44
CA GLY A 203 0.31 -7.97 -14.53
C GLY A 203 -0.28 -9.06 -13.66
N GLY A 204 -1.08 -8.63 -12.67
CA GLY A 204 -1.76 -9.54 -11.76
C GLY A 204 -2.97 -8.90 -11.10
N VAL A 205 -3.69 -9.70 -10.33
CA VAL A 205 -4.84 -9.31 -9.53
C VAL A 205 -4.56 -9.63 -8.07
N ILE A 206 -4.80 -8.64 -7.21
CA ILE A 206 -4.79 -8.81 -5.75
C ILE A 206 -6.24 -8.84 -5.28
N GLU A 207 -6.58 -9.84 -4.50
CA GLU A 207 -7.84 -9.91 -3.77
C GLU A 207 -7.63 -9.49 -2.32
N CYS A 208 -8.54 -8.67 -1.80
CA CYS A 208 -8.56 -8.27 -0.40
C CYS A 208 -9.95 -8.55 0.18
N ALA A 209 -10.01 -9.15 1.36
CA ALA A 209 -11.25 -9.42 2.08
C ALA A 209 -11.23 -8.79 3.47
N ILE A 210 -12.39 -8.33 3.92
CA ILE A 210 -12.63 -7.78 5.25
C ILE A 210 -13.64 -8.69 5.93
N PHE A 211 -13.26 -9.27 7.06
CA PHE A 211 -14.14 -10.10 7.89
C PHE A 211 -14.52 -9.37 9.17
N GLY A 212 -15.72 -9.63 9.68
CA GLY A 212 -16.19 -9.07 10.94
C GLY A 212 -16.62 -7.61 10.87
N ALA A 213 -16.70 -7.01 9.68
CA ALA A 213 -17.21 -5.66 9.53
C ALA A 213 -18.70 -5.62 9.94
N PRO A 214 -19.11 -4.75 10.90
CA PRO A 214 -20.51 -4.67 11.30
C PRO A 214 -21.38 -4.07 10.20
N ALA A 215 -22.64 -4.50 10.14
CA ALA A 215 -23.62 -3.89 9.26
C ALA A 215 -23.86 -2.41 9.66
N GLY A 216 -24.13 -1.56 8.66
CA GLY A 216 -24.43 -0.14 8.88
C GLY A 216 -23.21 0.79 8.81
N LEU A 217 -22.04 0.29 8.37
CA LEU A 217 -20.90 1.15 8.06
C LEU A 217 -21.12 1.92 6.76
N GLY A 218 -20.57 3.14 6.73
CA GLY A 218 -20.71 4.05 5.60
C GLY A 218 -22.04 4.79 5.57
N ASP A 219 -22.23 5.56 4.50
CA ASP A 219 -23.40 6.42 4.31
C ASP A 219 -24.00 6.17 2.92
N PRO A 220 -25.28 6.49 2.72
CA PRO A 220 -25.93 6.32 1.42
C PRO A 220 -25.22 7.09 0.30
N MET A 221 -25.33 6.58 -0.92
CA MET A 221 -24.78 7.15 -2.15
C MET A 221 -23.25 7.22 -2.16
N PHE A 222 -22.65 8.39 -1.92
CA PHE A 222 -21.21 8.63 -2.14
C PHE A 222 -20.32 8.29 -0.94
N GLY A 223 -20.90 8.10 0.24
CA GLY A 223 -20.20 7.75 1.47
C GLY A 223 -20.20 6.26 1.79
N GLY A 224 -20.70 5.41 0.89
CA GLY A 224 -20.71 3.95 1.06
C GLY A 224 -19.32 3.35 1.23
N MET A 225 -19.24 2.19 1.87
CA MET A 225 -17.96 1.51 2.11
C MET A 225 -17.22 1.22 0.80
N GLU A 226 -17.94 0.80 -0.25
CA GLU A 226 -17.38 0.55 -1.58
C GLU A 226 -16.73 1.81 -2.16
N ASN A 227 -17.39 2.97 -2.04
CA ASN A 227 -16.88 4.23 -2.53
C ASN A 227 -15.59 4.64 -1.80
N ARG A 228 -15.58 4.51 -0.47
CA ARG A 228 -14.43 4.85 0.39
C ARG A 228 -13.25 3.92 0.12
N ILE A 229 -13.49 2.61 0.06
CA ILE A 229 -12.46 1.60 -0.26
C ILE A 229 -11.92 1.83 -1.67
N ALA A 230 -12.79 1.99 -2.67
CA ALA A 230 -12.38 2.26 -4.05
C ALA A 230 -11.50 3.52 -4.13
N SER A 231 -11.92 4.62 -3.49
CA SER A 231 -11.15 5.86 -3.45
C SER A 231 -9.75 5.66 -2.85
N ALA A 232 -9.64 4.91 -1.75
CA ALA A 232 -8.35 4.60 -1.12
C ALA A 232 -7.47 3.71 -2.01
N VAL A 233 -8.06 2.67 -2.59
CA VAL A 233 -7.36 1.69 -3.43
C VAL A 233 -6.83 2.34 -4.71
N PHE A 234 -7.61 3.21 -5.38
CA PHE A 234 -7.14 3.96 -6.55
C PHE A 234 -6.03 4.98 -6.24
N GLY A 235 -5.83 5.32 -4.97
CA GLY A 235 -4.68 6.09 -4.50
C GLY A 235 -3.36 5.30 -4.51
N ILE A 236 -3.39 3.99 -4.63
CA ILE A 236 -2.18 3.15 -4.67
C ILE A 236 -1.54 3.26 -6.07
N PRO A 237 -0.25 3.68 -6.17
CA PRO A 237 0.44 3.75 -7.46
C PRO A 237 0.43 2.41 -8.21
N ALA A 238 0.32 2.48 -9.54
CA ALA A 238 0.25 1.34 -10.48
C ALA A 238 -1.04 0.51 -10.41
N LEU A 239 -1.98 0.78 -9.53
CA LEU A 239 -3.31 0.20 -9.62
C LEU A 239 -4.05 0.78 -10.83
N ARG A 240 -4.61 -0.08 -11.69
CA ARG A 240 -5.21 0.34 -12.96
C ARG A 240 -6.71 0.07 -13.07
N ILE A 241 -7.27 -0.84 -12.28
CA ILE A 241 -8.65 -1.29 -12.41
C ILE A 241 -9.28 -1.39 -11.04
N GLY A 242 -10.46 -0.80 -10.89
CA GLY A 242 -11.33 -1.05 -9.75
C GLY A 242 -11.95 -2.44 -9.85
N VAL A 243 -11.98 -3.14 -8.76
CA VAL A 243 -12.51 -4.49 -8.64
C VAL A 243 -14.01 -4.42 -8.35
N PRO A 244 -14.83 -5.32 -8.91
CA PRO A 244 -16.19 -5.49 -8.43
C PRO A 244 -16.16 -5.92 -6.97
N PHE A 245 -16.82 -5.14 -6.10
CA PHE A 245 -17.07 -5.57 -4.74
C PHE A 245 -18.14 -6.65 -4.76
N SER A 246 -17.84 -7.83 -4.26
CA SER A 246 -18.86 -8.81 -3.91
C SER A 246 -18.93 -8.90 -2.39
N SER A 247 -20.08 -8.63 -1.79
CA SER A 247 -20.34 -9.01 -0.42
C SER A 247 -20.62 -10.51 -0.42
N SER A 248 -19.65 -11.33 -0.02
CA SER A 248 -19.87 -12.75 0.28
C SER A 248 -20.43 -12.97 1.69
N ALA A 249 -20.84 -11.91 2.40
CA ALA A 249 -21.69 -12.03 3.54
C ALA A 249 -23.03 -12.60 3.02
N GLY A 250 -23.35 -13.84 3.37
CA GLY A 250 -24.59 -14.52 2.98
C GLY A 250 -25.85 -13.70 3.24
N LEU A 251 -26.09 -12.77 2.34
CA LEU A 251 -27.38 -12.24 2.05
C LEU A 251 -28.02 -13.27 1.12
N GLU A 252 -28.54 -14.35 1.70
CA GLU A 252 -29.72 -14.93 1.11
C GLU A 252 -30.70 -13.77 0.92
N SER A 253 -30.90 -13.40 -0.32
CA SER A 253 -31.80 -12.35 -0.74
C SER A 253 -33.20 -12.66 -0.24
N HIS A 254 -33.61 -11.99 0.80
CA HIS A 254 -35.01 -11.80 1.10
C HIS A 254 -35.41 -10.42 0.54
N PHE A 255 -35.70 -10.40 -0.75
CA PHE A 255 -36.58 -9.44 -1.39
C PHE A 255 -37.66 -10.21 -2.14
#